data_387aad3322e372ca4b6c58549f4c462c
#
_entry.id   387aad3322e372ca4b6c58549f4c462c
#
_cell.length_a   1.000
_cell.length_b   1.000
_cell.length_c   1.000
_cell.angle_alpha   90.00
_cell.angle_beta   90.00
_cell.angle_gamma   90.00
#
_symmetry.space_group_name_H-M   'P 1'
#
loop_
_entity.id
_entity.type
_entity.pdbx_description
1 polymer ?
#
loop_
_entity_poly.entity_id
_entity_poly.type
_entity_poly.pdbx_seq_one_letter_code
_entity_poly.pdbx_strand_id
1 'polypeptide(L)'
;MKNKYIDLIDQTYYFPQDEFTLDGDELRFHNIDLMELVRQYGAPLKFMYLPKISENIQRAKKWFEKAIKKHKYKGEYNYCYCTKSSHFKHVMVEALKNDIHMETSSAFDINIINNLISEGLINKESHILCNGFKRDAYIDGIADLINRGYHNCIPIIDNYEEINLFEEKIKDKYSIGIRIASEEDPRSEFYTSRLGIGYKNIVPFYNREIKDNPKVRLKMLHFFINTGIKDNAYYWNELLKCLRVYIQLKKVAPELDSLNIGGGFPIKSSL
;
A
#
# COMPACT_ATOMS: atom_id res chain seq x y z
N MET A 1 -23.92 -1.93 -33.82
CA MET A 1 -22.65 -1.75 -33.09
C MET A 1 -22.79 -0.54 -32.20
N LYS A 2 -22.46 -0.63 -30.91
CA LYS A 2 -22.41 0.59 -30.07
C LYS A 2 -21.24 1.44 -30.56
N ASN A 3 -21.48 2.66 -30.99
CA ASN A 3 -20.44 3.60 -31.37
C ASN A 3 -19.60 3.91 -30.15
N LYS A 4 -18.28 3.94 -30.31
CA LYS A 4 -17.36 4.40 -29.26
C LYS A 4 -17.26 5.92 -29.33
N TYR A 5 -17.03 6.55 -28.19
CA TYR A 5 -16.87 8.00 -28.14
C TYR A 5 -15.78 8.51 -29.10
N ILE A 6 -14.68 7.76 -29.25
CA ILE A 6 -13.58 8.11 -30.16
C ILE A 6 -14.01 8.13 -31.63
N ASP A 7 -15.07 7.40 -32.00
CA ASP A 7 -15.55 7.36 -33.39
C ASP A 7 -16.25 8.66 -33.78
N LEU A 8 -16.59 9.53 -32.83
CA LEU A 8 -17.29 10.78 -33.03
C LEU A 8 -16.43 12.03 -32.96
N ILE A 9 -15.26 11.94 -32.33
CA ILE A 9 -14.37 13.10 -32.16
C ILE A 9 -12.93 12.71 -32.44
N ASP A 10 -12.20 13.60 -33.11
CA ASP A 10 -10.76 13.52 -33.20
C ASP A 10 -10.14 13.92 -31.87
N GLN A 11 -9.53 12.94 -31.18
CA GLN A 11 -8.81 13.19 -29.94
C GLN A 11 -7.31 13.25 -30.18
N THR A 12 -6.69 14.26 -29.61
CA THR A 12 -5.23 14.47 -29.72
C THR A 12 -4.45 13.82 -28.57
N TYR A 13 -5.15 13.25 -27.59
CA TYR A 13 -4.53 12.56 -26.45
C TYR A 13 -5.27 11.25 -26.15
N TYR A 14 -4.55 10.31 -25.51
CA TYR A 14 -5.12 9.04 -25.10
C TYR A 14 -6.17 9.21 -24.02
N PHE A 15 -7.34 8.61 -24.25
CA PHE A 15 -8.45 8.63 -23.33
C PHE A 15 -9.00 7.21 -23.17
N PRO A 16 -9.24 6.71 -21.93
CA PRO A 16 -9.78 5.37 -21.71
C PRO A 16 -11.20 5.25 -22.27
N GLN A 17 -11.34 4.50 -23.39
CA GLN A 17 -12.59 4.42 -24.14
C GLN A 17 -13.48 3.23 -23.76
N ASP A 18 -12.87 2.17 -23.20
CA ASP A 18 -13.54 0.89 -23.01
C ASP A 18 -14.75 0.95 -22.05
N GLU A 19 -14.81 1.99 -21.21
CA GLU A 19 -15.84 2.18 -20.20
C GLU A 19 -16.92 3.15 -20.60
N PHE A 20 -16.72 3.85 -21.73
CA PHE A 20 -17.68 4.82 -22.29
C PHE A 20 -18.45 4.23 -23.45
N THR A 21 -19.72 4.54 -23.55
CA THR A 21 -20.60 4.16 -24.64
C THR A 21 -21.46 5.34 -25.06
N LEU A 22 -21.89 5.34 -26.33
CA LEU A 22 -22.90 6.24 -26.82
C LEU A 22 -24.22 5.48 -26.96
N ASP A 23 -25.28 6.11 -26.52
CA ASP A 23 -26.66 5.67 -26.68
C ASP A 23 -27.44 6.82 -27.35
N GLY A 24 -27.57 6.75 -28.70
CA GLY A 24 -27.93 7.94 -29.49
C GLY A 24 -26.84 9.00 -29.36
N ASP A 25 -27.23 10.21 -28.96
CA ASP A 25 -26.33 11.35 -28.73
C ASP A 25 -25.89 11.47 -27.26
N GLU A 26 -26.23 10.48 -26.40
CA GLU A 26 -25.92 10.51 -24.99
C GLU A 26 -24.62 9.77 -24.68
N LEU A 27 -23.67 10.44 -24.05
CA LEU A 27 -22.44 9.83 -23.54
C LEU A 27 -22.73 9.15 -22.19
N ARG A 28 -22.50 7.84 -22.14
CA ARG A 28 -22.69 7.02 -20.95
C ARG A 28 -21.36 6.42 -20.47
N PHE A 29 -21.22 6.37 -19.14
CA PHE A 29 -20.12 5.68 -18.46
C PHE A 29 -20.71 4.54 -17.63
N HIS A 30 -20.40 3.28 -17.95
CA HIS A 30 -21.01 2.11 -17.31
C HIS A 30 -22.56 2.17 -17.27
N ASN A 31 -23.18 2.59 -18.36
CA ASN A 31 -24.62 2.85 -18.50
C ASN A 31 -25.18 4.03 -17.67
N ILE A 32 -24.34 4.82 -17.03
CA ILE A 32 -24.74 6.05 -16.32
C ILE A 32 -24.73 7.20 -17.34
N ASP A 33 -25.86 7.92 -17.47
CA ASP A 33 -25.95 9.13 -18.28
C ASP A 33 -25.15 10.26 -17.62
N LEU A 34 -24.07 10.69 -18.26
CA LEU A 34 -23.18 11.71 -17.71
C LEU A 34 -23.81 13.11 -17.75
N MET A 35 -24.68 13.38 -18.75
CA MET A 35 -25.35 14.66 -18.84
C MET A 35 -26.45 14.81 -17.80
N GLU A 36 -27.09 13.72 -17.40
CA GLU A 36 -28.02 13.73 -16.27
C GLU A 36 -27.31 14.10 -14.97
N LEU A 37 -26.12 13.50 -14.71
CA LEU A 37 -25.30 13.86 -13.56
C LEU A 37 -24.90 15.34 -13.59
N VAL A 38 -24.51 15.87 -14.75
CA VAL A 38 -24.18 17.29 -14.91
C VAL A 38 -25.38 18.19 -14.63
N ARG A 39 -26.58 17.82 -15.11
CA ARG A 39 -27.80 18.56 -14.82
C ARG A 39 -28.14 18.56 -13.32
N GLN A 40 -27.92 17.44 -12.65
CA GLN A 40 -28.22 17.28 -11.22
C GLN A 40 -27.21 17.99 -10.32
N TYR A 41 -25.91 17.88 -10.61
CA TYR A 41 -24.82 18.29 -9.72
C TYR A 41 -24.03 19.51 -10.23
N GLY A 42 -24.22 19.90 -11.47
CA GLY A 42 -23.49 21.00 -12.10
C GLY A 42 -22.15 20.57 -12.72
N ALA A 43 -21.50 21.52 -13.37
CA ALA A 43 -20.16 21.37 -13.95
C ALA A 43 -19.22 22.46 -13.37
N PRO A 44 -17.92 22.16 -13.19
CA PRO A 44 -17.23 20.92 -13.49
C PRO A 44 -17.60 19.79 -12.52
N LEU A 45 -17.80 18.56 -13.04
CA LEU A 45 -18.18 17.39 -12.26
C LEU A 45 -16.99 16.41 -12.11
N LYS A 46 -16.73 16.02 -10.87
CA LYS A 46 -15.81 14.92 -10.56
C LYS A 46 -16.56 13.83 -9.79
N PHE A 47 -16.58 12.63 -10.32
CA PHE A 47 -17.22 11.48 -9.68
C PHE A 47 -16.27 10.29 -9.61
N MET A 48 -16.58 9.32 -8.75
CA MET A 48 -15.80 8.10 -8.58
C MET A 48 -16.71 6.88 -8.74
N TYR A 49 -16.36 6.00 -9.67
CA TYR A 49 -17.08 4.75 -9.88
C TYR A 49 -16.52 3.66 -8.96
N LEU A 50 -17.17 3.48 -7.83
CA LEU A 50 -16.70 2.59 -6.75
C LEU A 50 -16.51 1.12 -7.18
N PRO A 51 -17.39 0.50 -8.00
CA PRO A 51 -17.20 -0.90 -8.39
C PRO A 51 -15.85 -1.19 -9.04
N LYS A 52 -15.24 -0.20 -9.70
CA LYS A 52 -13.90 -0.33 -10.30
C LYS A 52 -12.80 -0.64 -9.29
N ILE A 53 -12.96 -0.20 -8.05
CA ILE A 53 -12.03 -0.47 -6.95
C ILE A 53 -12.02 -1.97 -6.69
N SER A 54 -13.19 -2.57 -6.48
CA SER A 54 -13.33 -4.01 -6.26
C SER A 54 -12.83 -4.82 -7.46
N GLU A 55 -13.20 -4.45 -8.68
CA GLU A 55 -12.72 -5.11 -9.90
C GLU A 55 -11.18 -5.13 -9.98
N ASN A 56 -10.53 -4.00 -9.71
CA ASN A 56 -9.07 -3.89 -9.77
C ASN A 56 -8.38 -4.69 -8.66
N ILE A 57 -8.92 -4.65 -7.43
CA ILE A 57 -8.41 -5.46 -6.31
C ILE A 57 -8.50 -6.95 -6.65
N GLN A 58 -9.67 -7.42 -7.09
CA GLN A 58 -9.88 -8.82 -7.45
C GLN A 58 -8.98 -9.25 -8.61
N ARG A 59 -8.75 -8.37 -9.59
CA ARG A 59 -7.83 -8.62 -10.70
C ARG A 59 -6.39 -8.80 -10.21
N ALA A 60 -5.93 -7.92 -9.32
CA ALA A 60 -4.60 -8.02 -8.73
C ALA A 60 -4.45 -9.34 -7.94
N LYS A 61 -5.40 -9.66 -7.04
CA LYS A 61 -5.41 -10.92 -6.28
C LYS A 61 -5.34 -12.13 -7.22
N LYS A 62 -6.17 -12.16 -8.24
CA LYS A 62 -6.19 -13.25 -9.24
C LYS A 62 -4.86 -13.42 -10.00
N TRP A 63 -4.17 -12.33 -10.33
CA TRP A 63 -2.87 -12.41 -10.99
C TRP A 63 -1.80 -13.01 -10.08
N PHE A 64 -1.75 -12.57 -8.82
CA PHE A 64 -0.83 -13.15 -7.83
C PHE A 64 -1.15 -14.61 -7.54
N GLU A 65 -2.41 -14.98 -7.33
CA GLU A 65 -2.83 -16.36 -7.11
C GLU A 65 -2.43 -17.27 -8.29
N LYS A 66 -2.64 -16.80 -9.52
CA LYS A 66 -2.22 -17.53 -10.73
C LYS A 66 -0.70 -17.76 -10.76
N ALA A 67 0.08 -16.74 -10.40
CA ALA A 67 1.54 -16.84 -10.35
C ALA A 67 2.00 -17.78 -9.22
N ILE A 68 1.44 -17.65 -8.03
CA ILE A 68 1.69 -18.51 -6.86
C ILE A 68 1.44 -19.98 -7.22
N LYS A 69 0.27 -20.27 -7.81
CA LYS A 69 -0.08 -21.62 -8.25
C LYS A 69 0.86 -22.16 -9.33
N LYS A 70 1.16 -21.34 -10.35
CA LYS A 70 2.05 -21.72 -11.46
C LYS A 70 3.46 -22.09 -10.97
N HIS A 71 3.98 -21.32 -10.01
CA HIS A 71 5.34 -21.51 -9.51
C HIS A 71 5.42 -22.32 -8.21
N LYS A 72 4.29 -22.89 -7.75
CA LYS A 72 4.20 -23.68 -6.50
C LYS A 72 4.80 -22.94 -5.32
N TYR A 73 4.63 -21.62 -5.29
CA TYR A 73 5.10 -20.78 -4.19
C TYR A 73 4.35 -21.15 -2.90
N LYS A 74 5.08 -21.18 -1.77
CA LYS A 74 4.52 -21.61 -0.47
C LYS A 74 3.93 -20.50 0.37
N GLY A 75 4.16 -19.26 0.00
CA GLY A 75 3.57 -18.10 0.66
C GLY A 75 2.24 -17.69 0.03
N GLU A 76 1.67 -16.64 0.55
CA GLU A 76 0.41 -16.04 0.11
C GLU A 76 0.61 -14.59 -0.35
N TYR A 77 -0.41 -14.03 -0.96
CA TYR A 77 -0.47 -12.63 -1.35
C TYR A 77 -1.53 -11.91 -0.52
N ASN A 78 -1.10 -10.90 0.21
CA ASN A 78 -1.95 -10.02 1.00
C ASN A 78 -2.02 -8.63 0.34
N TYR A 79 -3.21 -8.21 -0.06
CA TYR A 79 -3.43 -6.87 -0.61
C TYR A 79 -3.65 -5.88 0.55
N CYS A 80 -2.81 -4.84 0.64
CA CYS A 80 -2.97 -3.77 1.60
C CYS A 80 -3.38 -2.49 0.87
N TYR A 81 -4.53 -1.92 1.23
CA TYR A 81 -4.97 -0.64 0.68
C TYR A 81 -4.27 0.51 1.42
N CYS A 82 -3.55 1.36 0.69
CA CYS A 82 -2.86 2.51 1.26
C CYS A 82 -3.78 3.75 1.31
N THR A 83 -4.05 4.26 2.51
CA THR A 83 -4.88 5.46 2.75
C THR A 83 -4.37 6.70 2.00
N LYS A 84 -3.07 6.78 1.74
CA LYS A 84 -2.45 7.87 0.97
C LYS A 84 -3.01 8.02 -0.45
N SER A 85 -3.49 6.95 -1.08
CA SER A 85 -4.08 7.01 -2.42
C SER A 85 -5.47 7.65 -2.41
N SER A 86 -6.29 7.32 -1.42
CA SER A 86 -7.55 8.01 -1.12
C SER A 86 -8.03 7.62 0.28
N HIS A 87 -8.39 8.61 1.09
CA HIS A 87 -8.87 8.41 2.46
C HIS A 87 -10.38 8.69 2.61
N PHE A 88 -11.11 8.77 1.49
CA PHE A 88 -12.57 8.87 1.55
C PHE A 88 -13.18 7.56 2.07
N LYS A 89 -14.09 7.68 3.03
CA LYS A 89 -14.74 6.54 3.69
C LYS A 89 -15.34 5.55 2.68
N HIS A 90 -16.11 6.04 1.71
CA HIS A 90 -16.76 5.19 0.71
C HIS A 90 -15.77 4.38 -0.14
N VAL A 91 -14.57 4.91 -0.40
CA VAL A 91 -13.49 4.20 -1.11
C VAL A 91 -12.95 3.06 -0.26
N MET A 92 -12.67 3.33 1.02
CA MET A 92 -12.13 2.32 1.94
C MET A 92 -13.15 1.22 2.23
N VAL A 93 -14.43 1.59 2.43
CA VAL A 93 -15.52 0.62 2.61
C VAL A 93 -15.65 -0.28 1.39
N GLU A 94 -15.60 0.28 0.18
CA GLU A 94 -15.62 -0.54 -1.05
C GLU A 94 -14.40 -1.46 -1.16
N ALA A 95 -13.20 -0.94 -0.84
CA ALA A 95 -11.99 -1.75 -0.86
C ALA A 95 -12.05 -2.91 0.14
N LEU A 96 -12.49 -2.66 1.39
CA LEU A 96 -12.58 -3.65 2.46
C LEU A 96 -13.57 -4.79 2.18
N LYS A 97 -14.56 -4.62 1.28
CA LYS A 97 -15.44 -5.73 0.83
C LYS A 97 -14.68 -6.89 0.16
N ASN A 98 -13.43 -6.67 -0.19
CA ASN A 98 -12.62 -7.62 -0.97
C ASN A 98 -11.65 -8.45 -0.13
N ASP A 99 -11.87 -8.53 1.17
CA ASP A 99 -10.98 -9.24 2.09
C ASP A 99 -9.53 -8.82 1.89
N ILE A 100 -9.26 -7.58 2.25
CA ILE A 100 -7.97 -6.92 2.15
C ILE A 100 -7.56 -6.30 3.49
N HIS A 101 -6.35 -5.81 3.52
CA HIS A 101 -5.75 -5.16 4.68
C HIS A 101 -5.54 -3.66 4.44
N MET A 102 -5.07 -2.95 5.45
CA MET A 102 -4.88 -1.50 5.38
C MET A 102 -3.41 -1.11 5.59
N GLU A 103 -3.00 -0.06 4.89
CA GLU A 103 -1.74 0.63 5.15
C GLU A 103 -2.03 2.11 5.42
N THR A 104 -1.51 2.61 6.54
CA THR A 104 -1.62 4.00 6.99
C THR A 104 -0.31 4.74 6.79
N SER A 105 -0.34 6.08 6.77
CA SER A 105 0.84 6.91 6.54
C SER A 105 0.96 8.11 7.49
N SER A 106 -0.01 8.27 8.40
CA SER A 106 -0.05 9.40 9.33
C SER A 106 -0.93 9.13 10.55
N ALA A 107 -0.80 9.98 11.57
CA ALA A 107 -1.64 9.96 12.76
C ALA A 107 -3.14 10.13 12.45
N PHE A 108 -3.47 10.90 11.42
CA PHE A 108 -4.86 11.12 11.00
C PHE A 108 -5.51 9.82 10.50
N ASP A 109 -4.73 8.95 9.86
CA ASP A 109 -5.22 7.68 9.36
C ASP A 109 -5.60 6.72 10.49
N ILE A 110 -4.97 6.84 11.67
CA ILE A 110 -5.34 6.04 12.85
C ILE A 110 -6.78 6.34 13.30
N ASN A 111 -7.22 7.59 13.21
CA ASN A 111 -8.60 7.93 13.49
C ASN A 111 -9.56 7.26 12.51
N ILE A 112 -9.17 7.18 11.23
CA ILE A 112 -9.93 6.47 10.21
C ILE A 112 -10.00 4.97 10.54
N ILE A 113 -8.86 4.36 10.88
CA ILE A 113 -8.80 2.95 11.30
C ILE A 113 -9.72 2.71 12.50
N ASN A 114 -9.68 3.57 13.52
CA ASN A 114 -10.55 3.45 14.68
C ASN A 114 -12.04 3.52 14.33
N ASN A 115 -12.43 4.39 13.39
CA ASN A 115 -13.79 4.46 12.89
C ASN A 115 -14.20 3.17 12.15
N LEU A 116 -13.32 2.63 11.29
CA LEU A 116 -13.56 1.38 10.59
C LEU A 116 -13.67 0.17 11.54
N ILE A 117 -12.88 0.18 12.62
CA ILE A 117 -12.99 -0.80 13.72
C ILE A 117 -14.34 -0.69 14.42
N SER A 118 -14.77 0.51 14.77
CA SER A 118 -16.06 0.72 15.46
C SER A 118 -17.27 0.31 14.62
N GLU A 119 -17.13 0.33 13.31
CA GLU A 119 -18.13 -0.12 12.35
C GLU A 119 -18.02 -1.63 12.02
N GLY A 120 -17.09 -2.35 12.64
CA GLY A 120 -16.87 -3.79 12.41
C GLY A 120 -16.25 -4.14 11.05
N LEU A 121 -15.71 -3.16 10.32
CA LEU A 121 -15.08 -3.36 9.01
C LEU A 121 -13.63 -3.81 9.11
N ILE A 122 -12.96 -3.55 10.22
CA ILE A 122 -11.62 -4.01 10.56
C ILE A 122 -11.70 -4.78 11.89
N ASN A 123 -11.10 -5.95 11.93
CA ASN A 123 -11.04 -6.81 13.12
C ASN A 123 -9.57 -7.07 13.54
N LYS A 124 -9.37 -7.89 14.58
CA LYS A 124 -8.03 -8.18 15.12
C LYS A 124 -7.14 -9.03 14.18
N GLU A 125 -7.74 -9.72 13.22
CA GLU A 125 -7.02 -10.51 12.22
C GLU A 125 -6.54 -9.66 11.05
N SER A 126 -7.11 -8.45 10.89
CA SER A 126 -6.73 -7.53 9.81
C SER A 126 -5.32 -7.00 10.04
N HIS A 127 -4.48 -7.03 9.00
CA HIS A 127 -3.19 -6.34 9.03
C HIS A 127 -3.40 -4.83 8.88
N ILE A 128 -2.71 -4.07 9.72
CA ILE A 128 -2.66 -2.60 9.68
C ILE A 128 -1.18 -2.22 9.62
N LEU A 129 -0.70 -1.92 8.43
CA LEU A 129 0.70 -1.52 8.22
C LEU A 129 0.82 -0.02 8.45
N CYS A 130 1.66 0.39 9.41
CA CYS A 130 1.82 1.79 9.77
C CYS A 130 3.14 2.33 9.22
N ASN A 131 3.09 2.84 8.00
CA ASN A 131 4.22 3.36 7.24
C ASN A 131 4.36 4.89 7.40
N GLY A 132 5.47 5.46 6.91
CA GLY A 132 5.75 6.90 6.95
C GLY A 132 6.35 7.38 8.26
N PHE A 133 6.79 8.64 8.26
CA PHE A 133 7.45 9.28 9.38
C PHE A 133 6.52 9.39 10.60
N LYS A 134 7.00 8.92 11.75
CA LYS A 134 6.18 8.81 12.96
C LYS A 134 6.51 9.92 13.96
N ARG A 135 5.56 10.83 14.12
CA ARG A 135 5.54 11.79 15.23
C ARG A 135 4.78 11.20 16.42
N ASP A 136 4.89 11.84 17.58
CA ASP A 136 4.32 11.36 18.83
C ASP A 136 2.86 10.89 18.74
N ALA A 137 1.98 11.69 18.14
CA ALA A 137 0.58 11.33 17.96
C ALA A 137 0.37 10.06 17.12
N TYR A 138 1.26 9.79 16.16
CA TYR A 138 1.19 8.58 15.34
C TYR A 138 1.71 7.37 16.11
N ILE A 139 2.81 7.54 16.85
CA ILE A 139 3.35 6.51 17.73
C ILE A 139 2.32 6.14 18.81
N ASP A 140 1.69 7.14 19.43
CA ASP A 140 0.66 6.92 20.45
C ASP A 140 -0.53 6.12 19.90
N GLY A 141 -1.02 6.51 18.72
CA GLY A 141 -2.14 5.82 18.09
C GLY A 141 -1.82 4.37 17.69
N ILE A 142 -0.61 4.11 17.17
CA ILE A 142 -0.15 2.76 16.85
C ILE A 142 -0.01 1.91 18.12
N ALA A 143 0.63 2.48 19.16
CA ALA A 143 0.80 1.80 20.45
C ALA A 143 -0.54 1.47 21.11
N ASP A 144 -1.53 2.38 21.04
CA ASP A 144 -2.88 2.13 21.52
C ASP A 144 -3.54 0.95 20.79
N LEU A 145 -3.47 0.90 19.46
CA LEU A 145 -4.01 -0.23 18.69
C LEU A 145 -3.38 -1.56 19.13
N ILE A 146 -2.05 -1.60 19.24
CA ILE A 146 -1.33 -2.82 19.66
C ILE A 146 -1.73 -3.23 21.08
N ASN A 147 -1.77 -2.28 22.03
CA ASN A 147 -2.15 -2.52 23.43
C ASN A 147 -3.61 -2.97 23.59
N ARG A 148 -4.49 -2.64 22.63
CA ARG A 148 -5.89 -3.12 22.54
C ARG A 148 -6.00 -4.51 21.90
N GLY A 149 -4.87 -5.13 21.53
CA GLY A 149 -4.82 -6.49 21.01
C GLY A 149 -4.91 -6.59 19.49
N TYR A 150 -4.67 -5.51 18.75
CA TYR A 150 -4.47 -5.56 17.27
C TYR A 150 -3.02 -5.95 16.97
N HIS A 151 -2.67 -7.21 17.20
CA HIS A 151 -1.28 -7.70 17.07
C HIS A 151 -0.76 -7.73 15.63
N ASN A 152 -1.67 -7.62 14.65
CA ASN A 152 -1.32 -7.44 13.24
C ASN A 152 -1.20 -5.96 12.83
N CYS A 153 -1.22 -5.03 13.81
CA CYS A 153 -0.79 -3.66 13.61
C CYS A 153 0.74 -3.62 13.64
N ILE A 154 1.35 -3.34 12.49
CA ILE A 154 2.81 -3.46 12.27
C ILE A 154 3.37 -2.09 11.95
N PRO A 155 4.06 -1.41 12.88
CA PRO A 155 4.83 -0.21 12.57
C PRO A 155 6.00 -0.55 11.65
N ILE A 156 6.12 0.21 10.56
CA ILE A 156 7.22 0.10 9.59
C ILE A 156 8.28 1.12 9.97
N ILE A 157 9.40 0.66 10.48
CA ILE A 157 10.48 1.48 11.01
C ILE A 157 11.23 2.19 9.88
N ASP A 158 11.28 3.51 9.94
CA ASP A 158 11.93 4.38 8.96
C ASP A 158 13.32 4.86 9.40
N ASN A 159 13.59 4.85 10.72
CA ASN A 159 14.86 5.29 11.30
C ASN A 159 15.20 4.51 12.58
N TYR A 160 16.40 4.71 13.09
CA TYR A 160 16.93 3.93 14.21
C TYR A 160 16.27 4.24 15.56
N GLU A 161 15.70 5.42 15.74
CA GLU A 161 15.18 5.90 17.01
C GLU A 161 13.74 5.43 17.28
N GLU A 162 12.98 5.08 16.23
CA GLU A 162 11.58 4.73 16.36
C GLU A 162 11.33 3.52 17.27
N ILE A 163 12.25 2.54 17.34
CA ILE A 163 12.09 1.37 18.19
C ILE A 163 11.98 1.79 19.67
N ASN A 164 12.87 2.65 20.13
CA ASN A 164 12.89 3.10 21.53
C ASN A 164 11.58 3.79 21.91
N LEU A 165 11.04 4.62 20.98
CA LEU A 165 9.77 5.31 21.19
C LEU A 165 8.58 4.36 21.31
N PHE A 166 8.58 3.25 20.58
CA PHE A 166 7.55 2.23 20.70
C PHE A 166 7.71 1.37 21.97
N GLU A 167 8.95 1.05 22.37
CA GLU A 167 9.20 0.27 23.59
C GLU A 167 8.70 0.91 24.87
N GLU A 168 8.76 2.24 24.95
CA GLU A 168 8.23 3.01 26.06
C GLU A 168 6.70 2.92 26.18
N LYS A 169 6.00 2.74 25.04
CA LYS A 169 4.52 2.86 24.97
C LYS A 169 3.80 1.53 24.81
N ILE A 170 4.44 0.52 24.23
CA ILE A 170 3.85 -0.80 24.02
C ILE A 170 4.22 -1.70 25.23
N LYS A 171 3.19 -2.34 25.80
CA LYS A 171 3.32 -3.16 27.03
C LYS A 171 3.87 -4.55 26.74
N ASP A 172 3.33 -5.20 25.70
CA ASP A 172 3.61 -6.58 25.37
C ASP A 172 4.52 -6.72 24.14
N LYS A 173 4.73 -7.95 23.71
CA LYS A 173 5.47 -8.24 22.47
C LYS A 173 4.73 -7.73 21.25
N TYR A 174 5.47 -7.13 20.32
CA TYR A 174 4.92 -6.60 19.09
C TYR A 174 5.82 -6.87 17.88
N SER A 175 5.18 -6.86 16.72
CA SER A 175 5.85 -7.06 15.43
C SER A 175 6.16 -5.72 14.78
N ILE A 176 7.30 -5.64 14.10
CA ILE A 176 7.70 -4.48 13.29
C ILE A 176 8.03 -4.88 11.87
N GLY A 177 7.97 -3.92 10.97
CA GLY A 177 8.63 -3.98 9.67
C GLY A 177 9.82 -3.03 9.63
N ILE A 178 10.75 -3.23 8.72
CA ILE A 178 11.82 -2.28 8.41
C ILE A 178 11.64 -1.81 6.98
N ARG A 179 11.59 -0.49 6.79
CA ARG A 179 11.63 0.12 5.47
C ARG A 179 13.06 0.19 4.97
N ILE A 180 13.26 -0.35 3.78
CA ILE A 180 14.52 -0.23 3.04
C ILE A 180 14.54 1.10 2.31
N ALA A 181 15.58 1.90 2.51
CA ALA A 181 15.86 3.05 1.68
C ALA A 181 16.37 2.56 0.32
N SER A 182 15.55 2.68 -0.73
CA SER A 182 15.98 2.38 -2.10
C SER A 182 16.98 3.43 -2.59
N GLU A 183 18.00 2.99 -3.31
CA GLU A 183 18.96 3.88 -3.98
C GLU A 183 18.29 4.40 -5.25
N GLU A 184 17.64 5.56 -5.15
CA GLU A 184 16.98 6.19 -6.27
C GLU A 184 18.03 6.91 -7.12
N ASP A 185 17.97 6.68 -8.41
CA ASP A 185 18.80 7.23 -9.50
C ASP A 185 20.33 7.28 -9.22
N PRO A 186 21.10 6.34 -9.80
CA PRO A 186 22.58 6.34 -9.72
C PRO A 186 23.24 7.61 -10.28
N ARG A 187 22.48 8.45 -11.00
CA ARG A 187 22.92 9.72 -11.57
C ARG A 187 22.67 10.92 -10.66
N SER A 188 21.99 10.72 -9.53
CA SER A 188 21.79 11.77 -8.54
C SER A 188 22.98 11.78 -7.58
N GLU A 189 23.62 12.94 -7.42
CA GLU A 189 24.67 13.15 -6.42
C GLU A 189 24.15 13.09 -4.99
N PHE A 190 22.83 13.09 -4.79
CA PHE A 190 22.19 13.09 -3.49
C PHE A 190 21.36 11.82 -3.29
N TYR A 191 21.46 11.30 -2.07
CA TYR A 191 20.60 10.21 -1.60
C TYR A 191 19.14 10.67 -1.62
N THR A 192 18.34 10.06 -2.47
CA THR A 192 16.99 10.53 -2.78
C THR A 192 15.94 9.98 -1.80
N SER A 193 16.20 8.87 -1.13
CA SER A 193 15.27 8.36 -0.12
C SER A 193 15.45 9.06 1.22
N ARG A 194 14.44 9.85 1.61
CA ARG A 194 14.39 10.53 2.90
C ARG A 194 13.98 9.62 4.07
N LEU A 195 13.46 8.45 3.76
CA LEU A 195 12.90 7.50 4.71
C LEU A 195 13.48 6.12 4.48
N GLY A 196 13.64 5.37 5.56
CA GLY A 196 14.12 4.01 5.54
C GLY A 196 15.58 3.86 5.93
N ILE A 197 15.98 2.61 6.11
CA ILE A 197 17.34 2.21 6.50
C ILE A 197 18.08 1.69 5.27
N GLY A 198 19.28 2.20 5.00
CA GLY A 198 20.08 1.78 3.85
C GLY A 198 20.43 0.30 3.90
N TYR A 199 20.50 -0.36 2.75
CA TYR A 199 20.72 -1.81 2.60
C TYR A 199 21.86 -2.37 3.47
N LYS A 200 22.98 -1.67 3.53
CA LYS A 200 24.18 -2.08 4.29
C LYS A 200 23.96 -2.08 5.80
N ASN A 201 23.02 -1.27 6.27
CA ASN A 201 22.80 -1.01 7.69
C ASN A 201 21.69 -1.87 8.31
N ILE A 202 20.87 -2.56 7.50
CA ILE A 202 19.71 -3.31 7.99
C ILE A 202 20.12 -4.49 8.87
N VAL A 203 21.07 -5.31 8.44
CA VAL A 203 21.53 -6.45 9.22
C VAL A 203 22.27 -6.00 10.49
N PRO A 204 23.19 -5.02 10.47
CA PRO A 204 23.75 -4.42 11.66
C PRO A 204 22.70 -3.86 12.63
N PHE A 205 21.68 -3.17 12.11
CA PHE A 205 20.57 -2.65 12.91
C PHE A 205 19.78 -3.77 13.60
N TYR A 206 19.40 -4.80 12.85
CA TYR A 206 18.73 -5.96 13.43
C TYR A 206 19.53 -6.59 14.56
N ASN A 207 20.84 -6.83 14.35
CA ASN A 207 21.69 -7.44 15.36
C ASN A 207 21.86 -6.60 16.63
N ARG A 208 21.85 -5.27 16.50
CA ARG A 208 22.05 -4.35 17.61
C ARG A 208 20.77 -4.10 18.41
N GLU A 209 19.63 -3.89 17.75
CA GLU A 209 18.42 -3.36 18.38
C GLU A 209 17.29 -4.40 18.52
N ILE A 210 17.29 -5.45 17.70
CA ILE A 210 16.11 -6.32 17.59
C ILE A 210 16.40 -7.74 18.06
N LYS A 211 17.54 -8.30 17.68
CA LYS A 211 17.85 -9.72 17.86
C LYS A 211 17.65 -10.22 19.28
N ASP A 212 18.17 -9.49 20.25
CA ASP A 212 18.13 -9.86 21.67
C ASP A 212 17.03 -9.10 22.45
N ASN A 213 16.20 -8.36 21.72
CA ASN A 213 15.11 -7.59 22.30
C ASN A 213 13.94 -8.52 22.68
N PRO A 214 13.51 -8.54 23.97
CA PRO A 214 12.46 -9.46 24.42
C PRO A 214 11.07 -9.10 23.90
N LYS A 215 10.86 -7.85 23.50
CA LYS A 215 9.54 -7.33 23.06
C LYS A 215 9.38 -7.27 21.56
N VAL A 216 10.44 -6.97 20.81
CA VAL A 216 10.36 -6.64 19.38
C VAL A 216 10.57 -7.89 18.51
N ARG A 217 9.74 -8.04 17.49
CA ARG A 217 9.85 -9.10 16.49
C ARG A 217 9.90 -8.51 15.09
N LEU A 218 10.96 -8.82 14.34
CA LEU A 218 11.03 -8.43 12.95
C LEU A 218 10.18 -9.38 12.11
N LYS A 219 9.05 -8.87 11.61
CA LYS A 219 8.09 -9.64 10.79
C LYS A 219 8.19 -9.33 9.30
N MET A 220 8.52 -8.09 8.94
CA MET A 220 8.40 -7.62 7.57
C MET A 220 9.60 -6.79 7.11
N LEU A 221 9.99 -6.94 5.85
CA LEU A 221 10.72 -5.90 5.14
C LEU A 221 9.78 -5.15 4.21
N HIS A 222 9.92 -3.84 4.14
CA HIS A 222 9.18 -2.96 3.24
C HIS A 222 10.11 -2.29 2.25
N PHE A 223 9.72 -2.33 0.99
CA PHE A 223 10.43 -1.75 -0.13
C PHE A 223 9.48 -0.85 -0.93
N PHE A 224 9.93 0.34 -1.30
CA PHE A 224 9.13 1.28 -2.06
C PHE A 224 10.01 2.19 -2.94
N ILE A 225 9.57 2.46 -4.16
CA ILE A 225 10.22 3.42 -5.08
C ILE A 225 9.42 4.72 -5.07
N ASN A 226 10.01 5.80 -4.52
CA ASN A 226 9.31 7.08 -4.31
C ASN A 226 8.99 7.82 -5.61
N THR A 227 9.83 7.68 -6.65
CA THR A 227 9.67 8.36 -7.94
C THR A 227 8.67 7.70 -8.88
N GLY A 228 8.04 6.62 -8.42
CA GLY A 228 7.20 5.75 -9.24
C GLY A 228 8.01 4.80 -10.11
N ILE A 229 7.35 3.75 -10.58
CA ILE A 229 7.97 2.73 -11.42
C ILE A 229 7.92 3.19 -12.87
N LYS A 230 9.01 3.83 -13.34
CA LYS A 230 9.16 4.30 -14.72
C LYS A 230 9.84 3.27 -15.62
N ASP A 231 10.63 2.39 -15.03
CA ASP A 231 11.38 1.33 -15.71
C ASP A 231 11.27 0.02 -14.93
N ASN A 232 10.83 -1.02 -15.61
CA ASN A 232 10.70 -2.35 -15.04
C ASN A 232 12.05 -2.95 -14.64
N ALA A 233 13.12 -2.71 -15.39
CA ALA A 233 14.45 -3.24 -15.09
C ALA A 233 14.97 -2.63 -13.78
N TYR A 234 14.76 -1.35 -13.57
CA TYR A 234 15.10 -0.67 -12.31
C TYR A 234 14.32 -1.24 -11.13
N TYR A 235 13.00 -1.39 -11.28
CA TYR A 235 12.16 -2.00 -10.23
C TYR A 235 12.65 -3.40 -9.82
N TRP A 236 12.92 -4.26 -10.81
CA TRP A 236 13.41 -5.61 -10.55
C TRP A 236 14.78 -5.63 -9.89
N ASN A 237 15.68 -4.71 -10.26
CA ASN A 237 16.99 -4.58 -9.62
C ASN A 237 16.87 -4.22 -8.14
N GLU A 238 16.05 -3.23 -7.81
CA GLU A 238 15.81 -2.84 -6.42
C GLU A 238 15.12 -3.95 -5.61
N LEU A 239 14.14 -4.63 -6.20
CA LEU A 239 13.50 -5.78 -5.57
C LEU A 239 14.51 -6.92 -5.30
N LEU A 240 15.42 -7.20 -6.24
CA LEU A 240 16.47 -8.20 -6.04
C LEU A 240 17.43 -7.84 -4.90
N LYS A 241 17.80 -6.57 -4.75
CA LYS A 241 18.58 -6.09 -3.59
C LYS A 241 17.82 -6.35 -2.28
N CYS A 242 16.53 -6.00 -2.25
CA CYS A 242 15.67 -6.25 -1.10
C CYS A 242 15.58 -7.74 -0.75
N LEU A 243 15.40 -8.61 -1.75
CA LEU A 243 15.35 -10.06 -1.56
C LEU A 243 16.67 -10.63 -1.00
N ARG A 244 17.82 -10.11 -1.44
CA ARG A 244 19.13 -10.51 -0.88
C ARG A 244 19.22 -10.18 0.61
N VAL A 245 18.78 -9.00 1.02
CA VAL A 245 18.73 -8.61 2.45
C VAL A 245 17.74 -9.50 3.20
N TYR A 246 16.56 -9.75 2.63
CA TYR A 246 15.57 -10.64 3.23
C TYR A 246 16.14 -12.05 3.49
N ILE A 247 16.83 -12.64 2.51
CA ILE A 247 17.45 -13.96 2.65
C ILE A 247 18.52 -13.98 3.74
N GLN A 248 19.31 -12.92 3.85
CA GLN A 248 20.31 -12.82 4.91
C GLN A 248 19.67 -12.72 6.30
N LEU A 249 18.67 -11.84 6.44
CA LEU A 249 17.94 -11.69 7.70
C LEU A 249 17.18 -12.94 8.10
N LYS A 250 16.57 -13.64 7.14
CA LYS A 250 15.81 -14.88 7.42
C LYS A 250 16.64 -15.95 8.11
N LYS A 251 17.98 -15.95 7.95
CA LYS A 251 18.89 -16.88 8.61
C LYS A 251 19.04 -16.61 10.11
N VAL A 252 18.82 -15.38 10.55
CA VAL A 252 19.02 -14.92 11.94
C VAL A 252 17.73 -14.41 12.59
N ALA A 253 16.74 -14.09 11.81
CA ALA A 253 15.41 -13.61 12.20
C ALA A 253 14.34 -14.62 11.76
N PRO A 254 14.07 -15.68 12.52
CA PRO A 254 13.15 -16.75 12.11
C PRO A 254 11.72 -16.27 11.94
N GLU A 255 11.31 -15.22 12.63
CA GLU A 255 9.97 -14.64 12.58
C GLU A 255 9.73 -13.70 11.38
N LEU A 256 10.78 -13.34 10.64
CA LEU A 256 10.67 -12.59 9.38
C LEU A 256 10.00 -13.47 8.32
N ASP A 257 8.76 -13.18 7.97
CA ASP A 257 7.97 -13.98 7.02
C ASP A 257 7.33 -13.16 5.90
N SER A 258 7.42 -11.86 5.95
CA SER A 258 6.68 -10.97 5.05
C SER A 258 7.59 -10.01 4.30
N LEU A 259 7.25 -9.76 3.02
CA LEU A 259 7.88 -8.76 2.18
C LEU A 259 6.80 -7.86 1.58
N ASN A 260 6.79 -6.58 1.95
CA ASN A 260 5.94 -5.57 1.34
C ASN A 260 6.68 -4.94 0.16
N ILE A 261 6.17 -5.17 -1.03
CA ILE A 261 6.77 -4.72 -2.30
C ILE A 261 6.34 -3.31 -2.71
N GLY A 262 5.66 -2.60 -1.81
CA GLY A 262 5.19 -1.24 -2.05
C GLY A 262 4.04 -1.16 -3.04
N GLY A 263 3.87 0.03 -3.58
CA GLY A 263 2.84 0.36 -4.57
C GLY A 263 3.39 1.25 -5.67
N GLY A 264 2.51 2.06 -6.29
CA GLY A 264 2.91 2.96 -7.37
C GLY A 264 3.17 2.25 -8.69
N PHE A 265 2.60 1.07 -8.88
CA PHE A 265 2.67 0.36 -10.16
C PHE A 265 2.00 1.18 -11.27
N PRO A 266 2.61 1.24 -12.46
CA PRO A 266 2.06 2.01 -13.57
C PRO A 266 0.71 1.46 -14.01
N ILE A 267 -0.20 2.35 -14.34
CA ILE A 267 -1.49 2.03 -14.95
C ILE A 267 -1.51 2.55 -16.39
N LYS A 268 -2.36 1.96 -17.23
CA LYS A 268 -2.43 2.30 -18.67
C LYS A 268 -2.61 3.79 -18.96
N SER A 269 -3.31 4.53 -18.07
CA SER A 269 -3.55 5.97 -18.20
C SER A 269 -2.46 6.87 -17.61
N SER A 270 -1.41 6.29 -17.03
CA SER A 270 -0.29 7.04 -16.43
C SER A 270 1.02 6.97 -17.23
N LEU A 271 0.96 6.39 -18.43
CA LEU A 271 2.10 6.24 -19.34
C LEU A 271 2.14 7.34 -20.38
#